data_a74a315bbb9853cb0226d283b400d81d
#
_entry.id   a74a315bbb9853cb0226d283b400d81d
#
_cell.length_a   1.000
_cell.length_b   1.000
_cell.length_c   1.000
_cell.angle_alpha   90.00
_cell.angle_beta   90.00
_cell.angle_gamma   90.00
#
_symmetry.space_group_name_H-M   'P 1'
#
loop_
_entity.id
_entity.type
_entity.pdbx_description
1 polymer ?
#
loop_
_entity_poly.entity_id
_entity_poly.type
_entity_poly.pdbx_seq_one_letter_code
_entity_poly.pdbx_strand_id
1 'polypeptide(L)'
;MGVFDYIWLGILAVFQGPSAFSLFGLSISITILMVLAGFLLGILVGATPGLAGPMAMAISLPILISTFGFNADALLPVMGFLIGIMKGATVGGAVPAILFNTPGTPDAYMTTLDGYPMAQKGKARKALKLAHISSASGDTFSDIVLIFCAPFLAVLVERYLDLPEKTALLILSLAFIASVIGGSVGKGVISMGLGLLAAYIGTGEDFYPRLSMGTQTLAQGFSVTTAVLGVLILGEVFKSL
;
A
#
# COMPACT_ATOMS: atom_id res chain seq x y z
N MET A 1 22.43 -22.33 -1.12
CA MET A 1 22.11 -21.29 -0.12
C MET A 1 20.90 -21.72 0.63
N GLY A 2 20.95 -21.76 1.97
CA GLY A 2 19.81 -22.10 2.80
C GLY A 2 18.88 -20.89 3.00
N VAL A 3 17.65 -21.12 3.51
CA VAL A 3 16.70 -20.05 3.81
C VAL A 3 17.32 -18.99 4.74
N PHE A 4 18.14 -19.39 5.69
CA PHE A 4 18.84 -18.48 6.59
C PHE A 4 19.84 -17.56 5.90
N ASP A 5 20.50 -18.03 4.81
CA ASP A 5 21.42 -17.19 4.04
C ASP A 5 20.66 -16.06 3.32
N TYR A 6 19.47 -16.34 2.78
CA TYR A 6 18.63 -15.32 2.15
C TYR A 6 18.09 -14.31 3.16
N ILE A 7 17.70 -14.75 4.36
CA ILE A 7 17.26 -13.84 5.44
C ILE A 7 18.41 -12.92 5.84
N TRP A 8 19.60 -13.48 6.03
CA TRP A 8 20.80 -12.72 6.40
C TRP A 8 21.19 -11.70 5.32
N LEU A 9 21.20 -12.12 4.06
CA LEU A 9 21.45 -11.23 2.92
C LEU A 9 20.41 -10.10 2.83
N GLY A 10 19.13 -10.40 3.07
CA GLY A 10 18.07 -9.39 3.11
C GLY A 10 18.27 -8.36 4.22
N ILE A 11 18.64 -8.80 5.42
CA ILE A 11 18.98 -7.90 6.54
C ILE A 11 20.18 -7.02 6.16
N LEU A 12 21.24 -7.62 5.65
CA LEU A 12 22.42 -6.87 5.21
C LEU A 12 22.09 -5.85 4.12
N ALA A 13 21.27 -6.21 3.14
CA ALA A 13 20.87 -5.31 2.07
C ALA A 13 20.11 -4.06 2.59
N VAL A 14 19.29 -4.21 3.61
CA VAL A 14 18.59 -3.07 4.24
C VAL A 14 19.56 -2.15 4.98
N PHE A 15 20.52 -2.72 5.73
CA PHE A 15 21.43 -1.94 6.55
C PHE A 15 22.67 -1.46 5.82
N GLN A 16 23.20 -2.23 4.87
CA GLN A 16 24.43 -1.93 4.11
C GLN A 16 24.16 -1.40 2.69
N GLY A 17 22.90 -1.09 2.34
CA GLY A 17 22.54 -0.45 1.09
C GLY A 17 23.21 0.92 0.91
N PRO A 18 22.98 1.60 -0.24
CA PRO A 18 23.56 2.92 -0.50
C PRO A 18 23.38 3.85 0.68
N SER A 19 24.47 4.44 1.18
CA SER A 19 24.44 5.35 2.32
C SER A 19 23.88 6.71 1.91
N ALA A 20 22.84 7.20 2.60
CA ALA A 20 22.30 8.52 2.39
C ALA A 20 23.22 9.59 3.00
N PHE A 21 23.69 9.34 4.21
CA PHE A 21 24.66 10.18 4.93
C PHE A 21 25.33 9.40 6.07
N SER A 22 26.49 9.86 6.52
CA SER A 22 27.17 9.31 7.67
C SER A 22 27.02 10.27 8.87
N LEU A 23 26.44 9.80 9.96
CA LEU A 23 26.32 10.54 11.22
C LEU A 23 27.12 9.81 12.30
N PHE A 24 28.05 10.52 12.97
CA PHE A 24 28.92 9.95 14.03
C PHE A 24 29.65 8.64 13.65
N GLY A 25 30.03 8.48 12.37
CA GLY A 25 30.71 7.27 11.91
C GLY A 25 29.80 6.08 11.56
N LEU A 26 28.49 6.21 11.75
CA LEU A 26 27.50 5.24 11.27
C LEU A 26 26.96 5.69 9.89
N SER A 27 27.11 4.86 8.87
CA SER A 27 26.47 5.06 7.58
C SER A 27 25.00 4.63 7.67
N ILE A 28 24.07 5.59 7.50
CA ILE A 28 22.64 5.29 7.48
C ILE A 28 22.25 5.00 6.04
N SER A 29 21.72 3.80 5.82
CA SER A 29 21.22 3.37 4.51
C SER A 29 20.01 4.22 4.09
N ILE A 30 19.96 4.58 2.80
CA ILE A 30 18.82 5.27 2.21
C ILE A 30 17.52 4.45 2.39
N THR A 31 17.60 3.12 2.38
CA THR A 31 16.47 2.23 2.60
C THR A 31 15.81 2.46 3.96
N ILE A 32 16.60 2.57 5.02
CA ILE A 32 16.08 2.81 6.38
C ILE A 32 15.37 4.16 6.45
N LEU A 33 15.96 5.20 5.84
CA LEU A 33 15.32 6.52 5.78
C LEU A 33 14.01 6.48 5.02
N MET A 34 13.97 5.75 3.90
CA MET A 34 12.76 5.60 3.11
C MET A 34 11.67 4.84 3.86
N VAL A 35 12.02 3.78 4.60
CA VAL A 35 11.06 3.08 5.48
C VAL A 35 10.50 4.03 6.54
N LEU A 36 11.35 4.80 7.22
CA LEU A 36 10.93 5.75 8.24
C LEU A 36 10.07 6.88 7.66
N ALA A 37 10.47 7.44 6.53
CA ALA A 37 9.70 8.49 5.84
C ALA A 37 8.34 7.98 5.39
N GLY A 38 8.28 6.77 4.81
CA GLY A 38 7.05 6.09 4.45
C GLY A 38 6.15 5.82 5.66
N PHE A 39 6.74 5.37 6.77
CA PHE A 39 6.02 5.10 8.01
C PHE A 39 5.39 6.37 8.59
N LEU A 40 6.13 7.47 8.65
CA LEU A 40 5.61 8.77 9.11
C LEU A 40 4.48 9.28 8.20
N LEU A 41 4.68 9.22 6.89
CA LEU A 41 3.64 9.58 5.93
C LEU A 41 2.41 8.67 6.09
N GLY A 42 2.63 7.37 6.27
CA GLY A 42 1.57 6.40 6.51
C GLY A 42 0.74 6.73 7.75
N ILE A 43 1.38 7.09 8.86
CA ILE A 43 0.67 7.50 10.09
C ILE A 43 -0.24 8.71 9.81
N LEU A 44 0.26 9.72 9.10
CA LEU A 44 -0.53 10.91 8.74
C LEU A 44 -1.73 10.56 7.86
N VAL A 45 -1.50 9.73 6.85
CA VAL A 45 -2.56 9.25 5.94
C VAL A 45 -3.59 8.41 6.70
N GLY A 46 -3.15 7.44 7.50
CA GLY A 46 -4.04 6.60 8.29
C GLY A 46 -4.84 7.36 9.34
N ALA A 47 -4.27 8.42 9.90
CA ALA A 47 -4.96 9.29 10.86
C ALA A 47 -6.02 10.20 10.20
N THR A 48 -6.01 10.32 8.88
CA THR A 48 -7.02 11.08 8.12
C THR A 48 -8.15 10.14 7.66
N PRO A 49 -9.37 10.25 8.19
CA PRO A 49 -10.49 9.42 7.74
C PRO A 49 -10.74 9.59 6.25
N GLY A 50 -10.90 8.47 5.54
CA GLY A 50 -11.14 8.46 4.10
C GLY A 50 -9.88 8.32 3.23
N LEU A 51 -8.67 8.45 3.80
CA LEU A 51 -7.42 8.15 3.10
C LEU A 51 -6.91 6.77 3.56
N ALA A 52 -6.83 5.83 2.64
CA ALA A 52 -6.31 4.49 2.92
C ALA A 52 -4.82 4.38 2.55
N GLY A 53 -4.09 3.50 3.24
CA GLY A 53 -2.67 3.23 2.93
C GLY A 53 -2.42 2.87 1.46
N PRO A 54 -3.19 1.97 0.83
CA PRO A 54 -3.05 1.64 -0.59
C PRO A 54 -3.17 2.84 -1.52
N MET A 55 -4.01 3.81 -1.19
CA MET A 55 -4.17 5.06 -1.95
C MET A 55 -2.92 5.93 -1.88
N ALA A 56 -2.36 6.09 -0.68
CA ALA A 56 -1.09 6.81 -0.52
C ALA A 56 0.06 6.12 -1.25
N MET A 57 0.10 4.78 -1.25
CA MET A 57 1.07 4.01 -2.02
C MET A 57 0.90 4.24 -3.53
N ALA A 58 -0.32 4.21 -4.04
CA ALA A 58 -0.63 4.42 -5.45
C ALA A 58 -0.20 5.83 -5.94
N ILE A 59 -0.35 6.85 -5.09
CA ILE A 59 0.10 8.22 -5.39
C ILE A 59 1.62 8.34 -5.30
N SER A 60 2.21 7.71 -4.30
CA SER A 60 3.65 7.82 -4.03
C SER A 60 4.51 7.06 -5.05
N LEU A 61 4.05 5.92 -5.54
CA LEU A 61 4.83 5.04 -6.42
C LEU A 61 5.32 5.73 -7.69
N PRO A 62 4.48 6.43 -8.48
CA PRO A 62 4.95 7.14 -9.67
C PRO A 62 5.95 8.25 -9.34
N ILE A 63 5.76 8.95 -8.21
CA ILE A 63 6.68 9.99 -7.76
C ILE A 63 8.05 9.40 -7.43
N LEU A 64 8.06 8.27 -6.73
CA LEU A 64 9.29 7.56 -6.38
C LEU A 64 10.03 7.05 -7.61
N ILE A 65 9.30 6.45 -8.56
CA ILE A 65 9.89 5.98 -9.82
C ILE A 65 10.45 7.14 -10.65
N SER A 66 9.77 8.28 -10.69
CA SER A 66 10.28 9.47 -11.39
C SER A 66 11.54 10.06 -10.74
N THR A 67 11.69 9.92 -9.43
CA THR A 67 12.80 10.49 -8.65
C THR A 67 14.01 9.56 -8.61
N PHE A 68 13.80 8.27 -8.36
CA PHE A 68 14.87 7.29 -8.18
C PHE A 68 15.18 6.49 -9.45
N GLY A 69 14.30 6.56 -10.46
CA GLY A 69 14.37 5.73 -11.64
C GLY A 69 13.90 4.29 -11.39
N PHE A 70 13.86 3.50 -12.45
CA PHE A 70 13.49 2.08 -12.40
C PHE A 70 14.77 1.21 -12.46
N ASN A 71 15.60 1.30 -11.42
CA ASN A 71 16.89 0.62 -11.32
C ASN A 71 16.86 -0.41 -10.19
N ALA A 72 17.70 -1.43 -10.29
CA ALA A 72 17.83 -2.44 -9.24
C ALA A 72 18.18 -1.85 -7.87
N ASP A 73 19.03 -0.81 -7.83
CA ASP A 73 19.45 -0.14 -6.60
C ASP A 73 18.33 0.70 -5.96
N ALA A 74 17.39 1.18 -6.76
CA ALA A 74 16.23 1.94 -6.28
C ALA A 74 15.11 1.05 -5.76
N LEU A 75 15.06 -0.22 -6.17
CA LEU A 75 13.97 -1.14 -5.85
C LEU A 75 13.78 -1.29 -4.34
N LEU A 76 14.86 -1.55 -3.61
CA LEU A 76 14.79 -1.79 -2.16
C LEU A 76 14.35 -0.54 -1.36
N PRO A 77 14.90 0.67 -1.59
CA PRO A 77 14.41 1.90 -0.97
C PRO A 77 12.95 2.22 -1.30
N VAL A 78 12.53 2.06 -2.56
CA VAL A 78 11.15 2.32 -2.98
C VAL A 78 10.18 1.34 -2.32
N MET A 79 10.49 0.04 -2.33
CA MET A 79 9.69 -0.97 -1.62
C MET A 79 9.64 -0.69 -0.12
N GLY A 80 10.77 -0.31 0.47
CA GLY A 80 10.84 0.06 1.88
C GLY A 80 9.92 1.23 2.24
N PHE A 81 9.87 2.26 1.39
CA PHE A 81 8.96 3.38 1.57
C PHE A 81 7.48 2.96 1.50
N LEU A 82 7.12 2.15 0.51
CA LEU A 82 5.74 1.68 0.34
C LEU A 82 5.29 0.79 1.51
N ILE A 83 6.16 -0.11 1.96
CA ILE A 83 5.91 -0.93 3.16
C ILE A 83 5.76 -0.02 4.39
N GLY A 84 6.61 0.99 4.51
CA GLY A 84 6.50 2.01 5.55
C GLY A 84 5.13 2.68 5.56
N ILE A 85 4.63 3.14 4.41
CA ILE A 85 3.28 3.73 4.29
C ILE A 85 2.22 2.75 4.77
N MET A 86 2.27 1.51 4.32
CA MET A 86 1.26 0.49 4.68
C MET A 86 1.23 0.27 6.20
N LYS A 87 2.38 0.02 6.80
CA LYS A 87 2.52 -0.19 8.26
C LYS A 87 2.12 1.05 9.06
N GLY A 88 2.56 2.22 8.61
CA GLY A 88 2.21 3.51 9.24
C GLY A 88 0.71 3.81 9.18
N ALA A 89 0.06 3.53 8.04
CA ALA A 89 -1.37 3.77 7.88
C ALA A 89 -2.21 2.88 8.80
N THR A 90 -1.83 1.64 9.00
CA THR A 90 -2.50 0.74 9.96
C THR A 90 -2.40 1.27 11.39
N VAL A 91 -1.22 1.75 11.79
CA VAL A 91 -1.00 2.37 13.11
C VAL A 91 -1.80 3.68 13.24
N GLY A 92 -1.73 4.54 12.22
CA GLY A 92 -2.41 5.84 12.20
C GLY A 92 -3.93 5.71 12.25
N GLY A 93 -4.51 4.70 11.58
CA GLY A 93 -5.95 4.47 11.49
C GLY A 93 -6.64 4.21 12.83
N ALA A 94 -5.91 3.69 13.81
CA ALA A 94 -6.44 3.48 15.16
C ALA A 94 -6.68 4.79 15.93
N VAL A 95 -5.99 5.87 15.59
CA VAL A 95 -6.10 7.15 16.30
C VAL A 95 -7.51 7.76 16.16
N PRO A 96 -8.01 8.05 14.95
CA PRO A 96 -9.35 8.59 14.78
C PRO A 96 -10.46 7.58 15.17
N ALA A 97 -10.18 6.28 15.05
CA ALA A 97 -11.09 5.24 15.51
C ALA A 97 -11.36 5.35 17.02
N ILE A 98 -10.32 5.54 17.82
CA ILE A 98 -10.40 5.63 19.29
C ILE A 98 -10.89 7.00 19.74
N LEU A 99 -10.45 8.08 19.10
CA LEU A 99 -10.76 9.44 19.58
C LEU A 99 -12.08 9.98 19.06
N PHE A 100 -12.44 9.63 17.82
CA PHE A 100 -13.59 10.25 17.13
C PHE A 100 -14.65 9.24 16.65
N ASN A 101 -14.50 7.96 16.99
CA ASN A 101 -15.38 6.88 16.51
C ASN A 101 -15.45 6.79 14.97
N THR A 102 -14.44 7.26 14.28
CA THR A 102 -14.31 7.23 12.82
C THR A 102 -13.05 6.48 12.44
N PRO A 103 -13.16 5.25 11.94
CA PRO A 103 -11.96 4.49 11.58
C PRO A 103 -11.21 5.20 10.45
N GLY A 104 -9.89 5.41 10.62
CA GLY A 104 -9.05 5.99 9.58
C GLY A 104 -8.77 5.00 8.45
N THR A 105 -8.69 3.72 8.79
CA THR A 105 -8.55 2.61 7.84
C THR A 105 -9.64 1.56 8.12
N PRO A 106 -10.02 0.73 7.12
CA PRO A 106 -11.02 -0.33 7.33
C PRO A 106 -10.67 -1.27 8.49
N ASP A 107 -9.39 -1.57 8.67
CA ASP A 107 -8.86 -2.46 9.71
C ASP A 107 -9.13 -1.92 11.12
N ALA A 108 -9.15 -0.60 11.26
CA ALA A 108 -9.39 0.07 12.53
C ALA A 108 -10.86 0.09 12.96
N TYR A 109 -11.79 -0.46 12.15
CA TYR A 109 -13.21 -0.48 12.50
C TYR A 109 -13.48 -1.21 13.82
N MET A 110 -12.88 -2.38 14.03
CA MET A 110 -13.05 -3.12 15.28
C MET A 110 -12.51 -2.36 16.50
N THR A 111 -11.51 -1.51 16.29
CA THR A 111 -10.94 -0.66 17.34
C THR A 111 -11.95 0.41 17.83
N THR A 112 -12.93 0.79 17.01
CA THR A 112 -13.98 1.73 17.43
C THR A 112 -14.87 1.14 18.50
N LEU A 113 -15.15 -0.17 18.48
CA LEU A 113 -16.12 -0.83 19.35
C LEU A 113 -15.68 -0.79 20.83
N ASP A 114 -14.41 -0.98 21.10
CA ASP A 114 -13.87 -1.01 22.46
C ASP A 114 -13.06 0.26 22.78
N GLY A 115 -12.32 0.76 21.82
CA GLY A 115 -11.41 1.88 22.00
C GLY A 115 -12.12 3.20 22.22
N TYR A 116 -13.15 3.51 21.45
CA TYR A 116 -13.93 4.74 21.62
C TYR A 116 -14.69 4.80 22.95
N PRO A 117 -15.42 3.77 23.42
CA PRO A 117 -16.00 3.76 24.75
C PRO A 117 -14.98 3.92 25.89
N MET A 118 -13.77 3.40 25.71
CA MET A 118 -12.69 3.65 26.66
C MET A 118 -12.25 5.13 26.65
N ALA A 119 -12.17 5.75 25.47
CA ALA A 119 -11.83 7.16 25.34
C ALA A 119 -12.88 8.06 26.00
N GLN A 120 -14.18 7.77 25.80
CA GLN A 120 -15.28 8.50 26.46
C GLN A 120 -15.22 8.42 28.02
N LYS A 121 -14.70 7.31 28.54
CA LYS A 121 -14.45 7.16 30.00
C LYS A 121 -13.15 7.82 30.47
N GLY A 122 -12.54 8.72 29.67
CA GLY A 122 -11.30 9.40 30.00
C GLY A 122 -10.05 8.54 29.91
N LYS A 123 -10.13 7.32 29.34
CA LYS A 123 -9.03 6.36 29.22
C LYS A 123 -8.44 6.28 27.82
N ALA A 124 -8.53 7.36 27.02
CA ALA A 124 -8.05 7.41 25.63
C ALA A 124 -6.58 7.00 25.48
N ARG A 125 -5.70 7.52 26.37
CA ARG A 125 -4.27 7.16 26.38
C ARG A 125 -4.04 5.66 26.58
N LYS A 126 -4.83 5.01 27.43
CA LYS A 126 -4.73 3.57 27.67
C LYS A 126 -5.20 2.80 26.45
N ALA A 127 -6.31 3.21 25.83
CA ALA A 127 -6.83 2.60 24.61
C ALA A 127 -5.84 2.68 23.45
N LEU A 128 -5.27 3.87 23.18
CA LEU A 128 -4.25 4.08 22.15
C LEU A 128 -3.02 3.21 22.40
N LYS A 129 -2.49 3.22 23.65
CA LYS A 129 -1.32 2.42 23.98
C LYS A 129 -1.57 0.93 23.79
N LEU A 130 -2.72 0.42 24.18
CA LEU A 130 -3.09 -0.98 24.01
C LEU A 130 -3.24 -1.35 22.52
N ALA A 131 -3.92 -0.51 21.75
CA ALA A 131 -4.10 -0.72 20.30
C ALA A 131 -2.73 -0.78 19.58
N HIS A 132 -1.82 0.17 19.84
CA HIS A 132 -0.51 0.19 19.20
C HIS A 132 0.39 -0.97 19.61
N ILE A 133 0.38 -1.37 20.89
CA ILE A 133 1.15 -2.53 21.34
C ILE A 133 0.61 -3.82 20.72
N SER A 134 -0.71 -3.99 20.67
CA SER A 134 -1.34 -5.15 20.06
C SER A 134 -1.06 -5.21 18.56
N SER A 135 -1.16 -4.07 17.86
CA SER A 135 -0.79 -3.99 16.44
C SER A 135 0.66 -4.36 16.20
N ALA A 136 1.59 -3.76 16.97
CA ALA A 136 3.01 -4.04 16.81
C ALA A 136 3.36 -5.52 17.08
N SER A 137 2.75 -6.12 18.12
CA SER A 137 2.98 -7.54 18.43
C SER A 137 2.40 -8.47 17.37
N GLY A 138 1.17 -8.19 16.89
CA GLY A 138 0.53 -8.96 15.83
C GLY A 138 1.27 -8.85 14.51
N ASP A 139 1.72 -7.66 14.16
CA ASP A 139 2.48 -7.39 12.95
C ASP A 139 3.84 -8.10 12.97
N THR A 140 4.58 -8.01 14.08
CA THR A 140 5.85 -8.73 14.25
C THR A 140 5.66 -10.25 14.12
N PHE A 141 4.62 -10.80 14.73
CA PHE A 141 4.31 -12.22 14.60
C PHE A 141 3.98 -12.61 13.17
N SER A 142 3.15 -11.81 12.49
CA SER A 142 2.79 -12.01 11.08
C SER A 142 4.02 -11.97 10.17
N ASP A 143 4.92 -11.00 10.37
CA ASP A 143 6.13 -10.88 9.57
C ASP A 143 7.09 -12.08 9.78
N ILE A 144 7.21 -12.58 11.00
CA ILE A 144 7.98 -13.80 11.28
C ILE A 144 7.39 -14.99 10.51
N VAL A 145 6.07 -15.19 10.59
CA VAL A 145 5.39 -16.27 9.85
C VAL A 145 5.59 -16.09 8.35
N LEU A 146 5.49 -14.88 7.83
CA LEU A 146 5.69 -14.58 6.42
C LEU A 146 7.11 -14.94 5.96
N ILE A 147 8.14 -14.61 6.72
CA ILE A 147 9.54 -14.95 6.40
C ILE A 147 9.72 -16.46 6.17
N PHE A 148 9.10 -17.28 7.02
CA PHE A 148 9.21 -18.74 6.88
C PHE A 148 8.29 -19.31 5.79
N CYS A 149 7.10 -18.75 5.61
CA CYS A 149 6.11 -19.28 4.67
C CYS A 149 6.30 -18.76 3.24
N ALA A 150 6.84 -17.56 3.05
CA ALA A 150 6.97 -16.94 1.73
C ALA A 150 7.80 -17.76 0.73
N PRO A 151 8.96 -18.35 1.07
CA PRO A 151 9.72 -19.16 0.14
C PRO A 151 8.94 -20.41 -0.31
N PHE A 152 8.21 -21.05 0.59
CA PHE A 152 7.36 -22.20 0.28
C PHE A 152 6.21 -21.80 -0.65
N LEU A 153 5.53 -20.69 -0.34
CA LEU A 153 4.46 -20.15 -1.18
C LEU A 153 4.95 -19.75 -2.57
N ALA A 154 6.15 -19.16 -2.67
CA ALA A 154 6.74 -18.79 -3.96
C ALA A 154 6.93 -20.02 -4.86
N VAL A 155 7.51 -21.10 -4.33
CA VAL A 155 7.67 -22.36 -5.06
C VAL A 155 6.32 -22.97 -5.48
N LEU A 156 5.33 -22.90 -4.59
CA LEU A 156 3.98 -23.39 -4.89
C LEU A 156 3.34 -22.60 -6.03
N VAL A 157 3.46 -21.26 -5.99
CA VAL A 157 2.92 -20.36 -7.01
C VAL A 157 3.61 -20.59 -8.36
N GLU A 158 4.94 -20.72 -8.37
CA GLU A 158 5.68 -20.97 -9.60
C GLU A 158 5.34 -22.33 -10.24
N ARG A 159 5.10 -23.35 -9.42
CA ARG A 159 4.89 -24.72 -9.89
C ARG A 159 3.45 -25.02 -10.31
N TYR A 160 2.47 -24.38 -9.70
CA TYR A 160 1.05 -24.73 -9.86
C TYR A 160 0.19 -23.60 -10.45
N LEU A 161 0.70 -22.38 -10.47
CA LEU A 161 -0.06 -21.25 -11.01
C LEU A 161 0.59 -20.74 -12.29
N ASP A 162 0.00 -21.13 -13.41
CA ASP A 162 0.31 -20.55 -14.70
C ASP A 162 -0.42 -19.20 -14.90
N LEU A 163 -0.28 -18.62 -16.09
CA LEU A 163 -0.86 -17.31 -16.40
C LEU A 163 -2.39 -17.25 -16.21
N PRO A 164 -3.17 -18.28 -16.62
CA PRO A 164 -4.62 -18.30 -16.40
C PRO A 164 -5.03 -18.28 -14.93
N GLU A 165 -4.36 -19.09 -14.10
CA GLU A 165 -4.64 -19.19 -12.67
C GLU A 165 -4.29 -17.88 -11.94
N LYS A 166 -3.14 -17.27 -12.27
CA LYS A 166 -2.75 -15.94 -11.76
C LYS A 166 -3.78 -14.88 -12.14
N THR A 167 -4.26 -14.91 -13.38
CA THR A 167 -5.31 -13.99 -13.84
C THR A 167 -6.62 -14.19 -13.09
N ALA A 168 -7.03 -15.45 -12.88
CA ALA A 168 -8.23 -15.77 -12.11
C ALA A 168 -8.12 -15.29 -10.66
N LEU A 169 -6.96 -15.46 -10.01
CA LEU A 169 -6.69 -14.95 -8.66
C LEU A 169 -6.72 -13.43 -8.61
N LEU A 170 -6.20 -12.73 -9.62
CA LEU A 170 -6.29 -11.27 -9.71
C LEU A 170 -7.74 -10.81 -9.81
N ILE A 171 -8.54 -11.42 -10.67
CA ILE A 171 -9.97 -11.10 -10.80
C ILE A 171 -10.70 -11.37 -9.48
N LEU A 172 -10.41 -12.49 -8.84
CA LEU A 172 -11.00 -12.84 -7.54
C LEU A 172 -10.62 -11.80 -6.47
N SER A 173 -9.36 -11.41 -6.37
CA SER A 173 -8.89 -10.41 -5.41
C SER A 173 -9.54 -9.05 -5.65
N LEU A 174 -9.67 -8.63 -6.91
CA LEU A 174 -10.37 -7.39 -7.27
C LEU A 174 -11.86 -7.45 -6.88
N ALA A 175 -12.52 -8.60 -7.08
CA ALA A 175 -13.91 -8.78 -6.67
C ALA A 175 -14.08 -8.71 -5.14
N PHE A 176 -13.14 -9.29 -4.37
CA PHE A 176 -13.11 -9.14 -2.92
C PHE A 176 -12.92 -7.68 -2.49
N ILE A 177 -11.97 -6.98 -3.08
CA ILE A 177 -11.73 -5.55 -2.82
C ILE A 177 -13.00 -4.75 -3.12
N ALA A 178 -13.64 -4.96 -4.26
CA ALA A 178 -14.88 -4.29 -4.63
C ALA A 178 -16.02 -4.56 -3.63
N SER A 179 -16.06 -5.75 -3.04
CA SER A 179 -17.05 -6.13 -2.03
C SER A 179 -16.82 -5.46 -0.67
N VAL A 180 -15.57 -5.19 -0.31
CA VAL A 180 -15.20 -4.61 1.00
C VAL A 180 -15.30 -3.08 0.99
N ILE A 181 -14.94 -2.43 -0.12
CA ILE A 181 -14.84 -0.96 -0.20
C ILE A 181 -16.20 -0.28 -0.35
N GLY A 182 -17.19 -0.95 -0.94
CA GLY A 182 -18.45 -0.31 -1.27
C GLY A 182 -19.64 -0.81 -0.43
N GLY A 183 -20.54 0.09 -0.04
CA GLY A 183 -21.85 -0.27 0.49
C GLY A 183 -22.73 -1.02 -0.55
N SER A 184 -22.22 -1.23 -1.78
CA SER A 184 -22.88 -1.96 -2.87
C SER A 184 -21.83 -2.64 -3.74
N VAL A 185 -21.84 -3.96 -3.73
CA VAL A 185 -20.95 -4.80 -4.56
C VAL A 185 -21.06 -4.45 -6.05
N GLY A 186 -22.28 -4.18 -6.53
CA GLY A 186 -22.52 -3.81 -7.92
C GLY A 186 -21.79 -2.53 -8.35
N LYS A 187 -21.79 -1.50 -7.50
CA LYS A 187 -21.04 -0.26 -7.77
C LYS A 187 -19.52 -0.51 -7.76
N GLY A 188 -19.04 -1.37 -6.85
CA GLY A 188 -17.63 -1.76 -6.80
C GLY A 188 -17.18 -2.47 -8.08
N VAL A 189 -17.97 -3.43 -8.58
CA VAL A 189 -17.67 -4.16 -9.82
C VAL A 189 -17.69 -3.23 -11.04
N ILE A 190 -18.66 -2.33 -11.13
CA ILE A 190 -18.72 -1.33 -12.22
C ILE A 190 -17.49 -0.42 -12.17
N SER A 191 -17.13 0.09 -11.00
CA SER A 191 -15.94 0.94 -10.82
C SER A 191 -14.66 0.21 -11.21
N MET A 192 -14.53 -1.06 -10.82
CA MET A 192 -13.41 -1.92 -11.21
C MET A 192 -13.35 -2.10 -12.74
N GLY A 193 -14.51 -2.39 -13.38
CA GLY A 193 -14.58 -2.52 -14.82
C GLY A 193 -14.17 -1.25 -15.58
N LEU A 194 -14.61 -0.09 -15.10
CA LEU A 194 -14.21 1.21 -15.65
C LEU A 194 -12.71 1.47 -15.48
N GLY A 195 -12.14 1.12 -14.30
CA GLY A 195 -10.70 1.23 -14.06
C GLY A 195 -9.86 0.34 -14.98
N LEU A 196 -10.28 -0.92 -15.18
CA LEU A 196 -9.63 -1.84 -16.12
C LEU A 196 -9.73 -1.34 -17.58
N LEU A 197 -10.88 -0.80 -17.97
CA LEU A 197 -11.09 -0.23 -19.30
C LEU A 197 -10.18 1.00 -19.51
N ALA A 198 -10.07 1.87 -18.53
CA ALA A 198 -9.16 3.01 -18.58
C ALA A 198 -7.69 2.56 -18.66
N ALA A 199 -7.31 1.54 -17.89
CA ALA A 199 -5.96 0.98 -17.93
C ALA A 199 -5.63 0.30 -19.27
N TYR A 200 -6.64 -0.17 -20.01
CA TYR A 200 -6.47 -0.82 -21.31
C TYR A 200 -6.25 0.16 -22.47
N ILE A 201 -6.61 1.45 -22.27
CA ILE A 201 -6.38 2.50 -23.28
C ILE A 201 -4.87 2.75 -23.41
N GLY A 202 -4.38 2.78 -24.63
CA GLY A 202 -2.97 3.02 -24.93
C GLY A 202 -2.06 1.79 -24.73
N THR A 203 -2.59 0.66 -24.23
CA THR A 203 -1.82 -0.58 -24.15
C THR A 203 -1.77 -1.24 -25.53
N GLY A 204 -0.62 -1.76 -25.92
CA GLY A 204 -0.42 -2.44 -27.19
C GLY A 204 1.03 -2.32 -27.65
N GLU A 205 1.32 -2.78 -28.86
CA GLU A 205 2.60 -2.55 -29.47
C GLU A 205 2.72 -1.09 -29.94
N ASP A 206 3.92 -0.54 -29.98
CA ASP A 206 4.21 0.87 -30.26
C ASP A 206 3.54 1.43 -31.53
N PHE A 207 3.26 0.58 -32.50
CA PHE A 207 2.62 0.96 -33.77
C PHE A 207 1.09 0.88 -33.75
N TYR A 208 0.49 0.15 -32.79
CA TYR A 208 -0.96 -0.07 -32.73
C TYR A 208 -1.49 0.03 -31.29
N PRO A 209 -1.46 1.24 -30.69
CA PRO A 209 -2.02 1.44 -29.36
C PRO A 209 -3.53 1.24 -29.39
N ARG A 210 -4.04 0.41 -28.47
CA ARG A 210 -5.47 0.07 -28.39
C ARG A 210 -6.29 1.25 -27.91
N LEU A 211 -7.47 1.42 -28.48
CA LEU A 211 -8.45 2.45 -28.08
C LEU A 211 -7.90 3.90 -28.13
N SER A 212 -6.86 4.16 -28.90
CA SER A 212 -6.27 5.49 -29.03
C SER A 212 -7.11 6.48 -29.84
N MET A 213 -8.13 5.99 -30.56
CA MET A 213 -9.01 6.80 -31.43
C MET A 213 -8.22 7.74 -32.37
N GLY A 214 -7.01 7.35 -32.77
CA GLY A 214 -6.14 8.14 -33.62
C GLY A 214 -5.50 9.35 -32.97
N THR A 215 -5.61 9.51 -31.64
CA THR A 215 -5.01 10.63 -30.92
C THR A 215 -3.71 10.22 -30.22
N GLN A 216 -2.66 11.03 -30.35
CA GLN A 216 -1.37 10.77 -29.69
C GLN A 216 -1.48 10.77 -28.17
N THR A 217 -2.37 11.55 -27.60
CA THR A 217 -2.58 11.65 -26.17
C THR A 217 -3.11 10.34 -25.58
N LEU A 218 -4.06 9.69 -26.27
CA LEU A 218 -4.60 8.39 -25.84
C LEU A 218 -3.70 7.21 -26.23
N ALA A 219 -2.81 7.40 -27.21
CA ALA A 219 -1.84 6.38 -27.60
C ALA A 219 -0.81 6.07 -26.49
N GLN A 220 -0.54 7.04 -25.62
CA GLN A 220 0.35 6.86 -24.45
C GLN A 220 -0.38 6.32 -23.21
N GLY A 221 -1.70 6.14 -23.30
CA GLY A 221 -2.53 5.73 -22.16
C GLY A 221 -2.65 6.79 -21.07
N PHE A 222 -3.33 6.43 -20.00
CA PHE A 222 -3.43 7.28 -18.81
C PHE A 222 -2.31 6.96 -17.82
N SER A 223 -1.55 7.98 -17.39
CA SER A 223 -0.65 7.77 -16.28
C SER A 223 -1.45 7.44 -15.01
N VAL A 224 -0.99 6.48 -14.23
CA VAL A 224 -1.67 6.06 -12.99
C VAL A 224 -1.84 7.25 -12.04
N THR A 225 -0.83 8.12 -11.94
CA THR A 225 -0.89 9.33 -11.11
C THR A 225 -2.01 10.27 -11.53
N THR A 226 -2.11 10.57 -12.82
CA THR A 226 -3.17 11.45 -13.35
C THR A 226 -4.55 10.85 -13.16
N ALA A 227 -4.71 9.55 -13.40
CA ALA A 227 -5.98 8.86 -13.22
C ALA A 227 -6.41 8.87 -11.75
N VAL A 228 -5.51 8.51 -10.82
CA VAL A 228 -5.82 8.47 -9.38
C VAL A 228 -6.15 9.87 -8.86
N LEU A 229 -5.32 10.88 -9.15
CA LEU A 229 -5.58 12.26 -8.73
C LEU A 229 -6.87 12.79 -9.33
N GLY A 230 -7.13 12.53 -10.63
CA GLY A 230 -8.35 12.96 -11.30
C GLY A 230 -9.60 12.36 -10.64
N VAL A 231 -9.62 11.06 -10.39
CA VAL A 231 -10.77 10.38 -9.74
C VAL A 231 -10.98 10.89 -8.32
N LEU A 232 -9.91 11.12 -7.54
CA LEU A 232 -10.01 11.61 -6.17
C LEU A 232 -10.54 13.03 -6.12
N ILE A 233 -9.98 13.94 -6.93
CA ILE A 233 -10.40 15.34 -6.96
C ILE A 233 -11.86 15.45 -7.42
N LEU A 234 -12.21 14.75 -8.51
CA LEU A 234 -13.59 14.73 -9.00
C LEU A 234 -14.54 14.10 -7.99
N GLY A 235 -14.13 13.01 -7.33
CA GLY A 235 -14.93 12.36 -6.30
C GLY A 235 -15.24 13.30 -5.14
N GLU A 236 -14.29 14.09 -4.67
CA GLU A 236 -14.49 15.05 -3.58
C GLU A 236 -15.34 16.25 -4.03
N VAL A 237 -15.13 16.75 -5.25
CA VAL A 237 -15.95 17.83 -5.84
C VAL A 237 -17.41 17.39 -5.94
N PHE A 238 -17.69 16.18 -6.45
CA PHE A 238 -19.08 15.66 -6.54
C PHE A 238 -19.72 15.39 -5.18
N LYS A 239 -18.93 15.12 -4.15
CA LYS A 239 -19.44 14.93 -2.80
C LYS A 239 -19.75 16.24 -2.10
N SER A 240 -19.06 17.34 -2.50
CA SER A 240 -19.25 18.67 -1.95
C SER A 240 -20.39 19.47 -2.62
N LEU A 241 -20.88 19.00 -3.78
CA LEU A 241 -22.05 19.51 -4.48
C LEU A 241 -23.34 18.88 -3.98
#